data_bb2c1f7c7a7c217055ea06e8ddefe2ca
#
_entry.id   bb2c1f7c7a7c217055ea06e8ddefe2ca
#
_cell.length_a   1.000
_cell.length_b   1.000
_cell.length_c   1.000
_cell.angle_alpha   90.00
_cell.angle_beta   90.00
_cell.angle_gamma   90.00
#
_symmetry.space_group_name_H-M   'P 1'
#
loop_
_entity.id
_entity.type
_entity.pdbx_description
1 polymer ?
#
loop_
_entity_poly.entity_id
_entity_poly.type
_entity_poly.pdbx_seq_one_letter_code
_entity_poly.pdbx_strand_id
1 'polypeptide(L)'
;RLLDGFQSRLLDAYGTQVIHQAWKPVTVFLNGQYWGHMNLRERVDRFFIAQFEGLSLDQADEMDILEANGSVNFGSNKAYRAMLKKIKAGSPATNPDDLQYILDNVDVDNLFEYMALEMFVGNSDIGNIRYYRLHQEGSKWKWIWYDADYGLYSSKFNSPWSYMKVKGMGEQKIDNTIFLKLLEHPDYKRKFLEKLADVYKTFTTEYMTQVLDGVVAEIQPEMKNHWERWGELNDKAVTSEVPTTIDGAYTYWESRVNRLYHTLKVR
;
A
#
# COMPACT_ATOMS: atom_id res chain seq x y z
N ARG A 1 -0.34 -8.83 12.64
CA ARG A 1 -1.06 -8.82 11.35
C ARG A 1 -0.10 -9.25 10.26
N LEU A 2 -0.33 -10.45 9.70
CA LEU A 2 0.55 -11.09 8.73
C LEU A 2 0.56 -10.39 7.37
N LEU A 3 -0.62 -9.99 6.87
CA LEU A 3 -0.81 -9.48 5.51
C LEU A 3 0.07 -8.29 5.17
N ASP A 4 0.14 -7.35 6.06
CA ASP A 4 0.88 -6.11 5.91
C ASP A 4 2.41 -6.36 5.84
N GLY A 5 2.94 -7.19 6.75
CA GLY A 5 4.34 -7.61 6.71
C GLY A 5 4.68 -8.44 5.46
N PHE A 6 3.77 -9.31 5.05
CA PHE A 6 3.92 -10.09 3.84
C PHE A 6 3.98 -9.20 2.60
N GLN A 7 3.10 -8.21 2.49
CA GLN A 7 3.13 -7.28 1.35
C GLN A 7 4.40 -6.41 1.33
N SER A 8 4.86 -5.92 2.49
CA SER A 8 6.16 -5.22 2.54
C SER A 8 7.29 -6.10 2.01
N ARG A 9 7.37 -7.36 2.43
CA ARG A 9 8.38 -8.31 1.92
C ARG A 9 8.24 -8.62 0.44
N LEU A 10 7.02 -8.67 -0.09
CA LEU A 10 6.82 -8.82 -1.54
C LEU A 10 7.38 -7.63 -2.32
N LEU A 11 7.18 -6.41 -1.82
CA LEU A 11 7.69 -5.20 -2.45
C LEU A 11 9.21 -5.09 -2.36
N ASP A 12 9.80 -5.41 -1.19
CA ASP A 12 11.26 -5.48 -1.02
C ASP A 12 11.88 -6.42 -2.07
N ALA A 13 11.32 -7.61 -2.21
CA ALA A 13 11.84 -8.63 -3.11
C ALA A 13 11.56 -8.30 -4.60
N TYR A 14 10.50 -7.56 -4.91
CA TYR A 14 10.20 -7.05 -6.26
C TYR A 14 11.15 -5.92 -6.67
N GLY A 15 11.67 -5.15 -5.70
CA GLY A 15 12.54 -4.00 -5.98
C GLY A 15 11.78 -2.82 -6.55
N THR A 16 10.56 -2.58 -6.07
CA THR A 16 9.72 -1.45 -6.48
C THR A 16 10.39 -0.09 -6.27
N GLN A 17 10.08 0.88 -7.13
CA GLN A 17 10.43 2.29 -6.92
C GLN A 17 9.35 3.05 -6.12
N VAL A 18 8.21 2.43 -5.87
CA VAL A 18 7.18 2.99 -4.98
C VAL A 18 7.65 2.82 -3.54
N ILE A 19 7.87 3.95 -2.86
CA ILE A 19 8.32 3.91 -1.46
C ILE A 19 7.28 3.23 -0.57
N HIS A 20 7.75 2.38 0.34
CA HIS A 20 6.91 1.60 1.25
C HIS A 20 7.64 1.41 2.58
N GLN A 21 6.87 1.13 3.63
CA GLN A 21 7.41 0.92 4.97
C GLN A 21 8.17 -0.41 5.05
N ALA A 22 9.40 -0.39 5.54
CA ALA A 22 10.06 -1.61 6.00
C ALA A 22 9.26 -2.27 7.13
N TRP A 23 9.33 -3.59 7.19
CA TRP A 23 8.66 -4.37 8.22
C TRP A 23 9.62 -5.38 8.87
N LYS A 24 9.57 -5.45 10.20
CA LYS A 24 10.31 -6.44 10.97
C LYS A 24 9.46 -6.95 12.14
N PRO A 25 9.28 -8.28 12.29
CA PRO A 25 8.68 -8.83 13.47
C PRO A 25 9.64 -8.70 14.66
N VAL A 26 9.12 -8.36 15.82
CA VAL A 26 9.90 -8.22 17.04
C VAL A 26 9.14 -8.78 18.24
N THR A 27 9.88 -9.35 19.19
CA THR A 27 9.35 -9.71 20.50
C THR A 27 9.61 -8.57 21.48
N VAL A 28 8.56 -8.08 22.09
CA VAL A 28 8.63 -6.93 23.00
C VAL A 28 8.58 -7.40 24.45
N PHE A 29 9.45 -6.83 25.28
CA PHE A 29 9.44 -6.93 26.74
C PHE A 29 9.22 -5.55 27.33
N LEU A 30 8.30 -5.45 28.31
CA LEU A 30 8.03 -4.22 29.03
C LEU A 30 8.42 -4.42 30.50
N ASN A 31 9.38 -3.64 30.99
CA ASN A 31 9.93 -3.78 32.35
C ASN A 31 10.39 -5.22 32.70
N GLY A 32 11.01 -5.89 31.72
CA GLY A 32 11.47 -7.27 31.87
C GLY A 32 10.38 -8.34 31.73
N GLN A 33 9.11 -7.96 31.56
CA GLN A 33 8.01 -8.89 31.33
C GLN A 33 7.73 -9.04 29.84
N TYR A 34 7.49 -10.25 29.40
CA TYR A 34 7.07 -10.53 28.04
C TYR A 34 5.78 -9.79 27.68
N TRP A 35 5.81 -9.02 26.59
CA TRP A 35 4.67 -8.23 26.14
C TRP A 35 4.02 -8.79 24.88
N GLY A 36 4.75 -9.53 24.06
CA GLY A 36 4.25 -10.22 22.90
C GLY A 36 4.95 -9.87 21.59
N HIS A 37 4.47 -10.47 20.52
CA HIS A 37 4.89 -10.17 19.17
C HIS A 37 4.30 -8.83 18.71
N MET A 38 5.16 -7.97 18.14
CA MET A 38 4.80 -6.69 17.54
C MET A 38 5.45 -6.54 16.16
N ASN A 39 4.92 -5.63 15.37
CA ASN A 39 5.49 -5.25 14.08
C ASN A 39 6.25 -3.93 14.25
N LEU A 40 7.57 -3.97 14.12
CA LEU A 40 8.37 -2.76 13.98
C LEU A 40 8.23 -2.24 12.55
N ARG A 41 7.80 -1.00 12.42
CA ARG A 41 7.56 -0.36 11.13
C ARG A 41 8.04 1.07 11.14
N GLU A 42 8.46 1.54 9.99
CA GLU A 42 8.71 2.95 9.77
C GLU A 42 7.42 3.76 9.84
N ARG A 43 7.51 4.98 10.27
CA ARG A 43 6.38 5.90 10.22
C ARG A 43 6.43 6.68 8.91
N VAL A 44 5.34 6.62 8.13
CA VAL A 44 5.23 7.42 6.90
C VAL A 44 4.97 8.88 7.26
N ASP A 45 6.04 9.65 7.37
CA ASP A 45 6.02 11.09 7.59
C ASP A 45 7.11 11.78 6.74
N ARG A 46 7.31 13.07 6.94
CA ARG A 46 8.29 13.85 6.19
C ARG A 46 9.74 13.37 6.36
N PHE A 47 10.09 12.82 7.51
CA PHE A 47 11.44 12.32 7.77
C PHE A 47 11.70 11.00 7.02
N PHE A 48 10.70 10.13 6.97
CA PHE A 48 10.74 8.91 6.17
C PHE A 48 10.92 9.23 4.68
N ILE A 49 10.14 10.18 4.15
CA ILE A 49 10.26 10.60 2.75
C ILE A 49 11.60 11.26 2.49
N ALA A 50 12.08 12.15 3.38
CA ALA A 50 13.37 12.79 3.26
C ALA A 50 14.52 11.78 3.19
N GLN A 51 14.51 10.77 4.05
CA GLN A 51 15.48 9.69 4.03
C GLN A 51 15.47 8.94 2.69
N PHE A 52 14.29 8.63 2.17
CA PHE A 52 14.14 7.89 0.92
C PHE A 52 14.59 8.70 -0.30
N GLU A 53 14.29 9.99 -0.31
CA GLU A 53 14.70 10.94 -1.37
C GLU A 53 16.14 11.44 -1.21
N GLY A 54 16.88 10.96 -0.20
CA GLY A 54 18.27 11.37 0.04
C GLY A 54 18.43 12.81 0.52
N LEU A 55 17.38 13.37 1.16
CA LEU A 55 17.39 14.73 1.70
C LEU A 55 17.98 14.76 3.12
N SER A 56 18.55 15.90 3.50
CA SER A 56 18.92 16.14 4.90
C SER A 56 17.68 16.35 5.78
N LEU A 57 17.83 16.19 7.09
CA LEU A 57 16.74 16.43 8.05
C LEU A 57 16.20 17.86 8.00
N ASP A 58 17.07 18.85 7.72
CA ASP A 58 16.66 20.25 7.58
C ASP A 58 15.80 20.50 6.33
N GLN A 59 15.90 19.63 5.33
CA GLN A 59 15.08 19.68 4.12
C GLN A 59 13.76 18.89 4.25
N ALA A 60 13.55 18.17 5.35
CA ALA A 60 12.33 17.39 5.55
C ALA A 60 11.05 18.23 5.60
N ASP A 61 11.16 19.53 5.87
CA ASP A 61 10.02 20.46 5.89
C ASP A 61 9.67 21.02 4.49
N GLU A 62 10.52 20.77 3.49
CA GLU A 62 10.35 21.25 2.12
C GLU A 62 9.52 20.29 1.24
N MET A 63 8.32 19.93 1.72
CA MET A 63 7.42 19.04 0.98
C MET A 63 5.95 19.22 1.35
N ASP A 64 5.09 18.75 0.46
CA ASP A 64 3.66 18.53 0.74
C ASP A 64 3.40 17.02 0.84
N ILE A 65 2.70 16.57 1.89
CA ILE A 65 2.23 15.19 2.04
C ILE A 65 0.72 15.23 2.18
N LEU A 66 0.05 14.52 1.30
CA LEU A 66 -1.41 14.47 1.25
C LEU A 66 -1.91 13.03 1.40
N GLU A 67 -3.17 12.92 1.79
CA GLU A 67 -3.86 11.65 1.91
C GLU A 67 -5.28 11.74 1.36
N ALA A 68 -5.89 10.62 1.08
CA ALA A 68 -7.25 10.51 0.56
C ALA A 68 -7.49 11.46 -0.64
N ASN A 69 -8.52 12.28 -0.59
CA ASN A 69 -8.88 13.25 -1.64
C ASN A 69 -8.20 14.62 -1.45
N GLY A 70 -6.94 14.66 -1.04
CA GLY A 70 -6.18 15.90 -0.84
C GLY A 70 -6.30 16.47 0.57
N SER A 71 -6.58 15.63 1.56
CA SER A 71 -6.43 15.99 2.97
C SER A 71 -4.96 16.22 3.28
N VAL A 72 -4.66 17.26 4.05
CA VAL A 72 -3.28 17.61 4.37
C VAL A 72 -2.79 16.75 5.54
N ASN A 73 -1.75 15.96 5.30
CA ASN A 73 -0.99 15.31 6.35
C ASN A 73 0.17 16.20 6.80
N PHE A 74 0.89 16.82 5.85
CA PHE A 74 1.92 17.82 6.09
C PHE A 74 1.98 18.83 4.93
N GLY A 75 2.39 20.07 5.17
CA GLY A 75 2.51 21.12 4.17
C GLY A 75 1.16 21.68 3.69
N SER A 76 0.90 21.68 2.39
CA SER A 76 -0.27 22.32 1.77
C SER A 76 -0.82 21.51 0.61
N ASN A 77 -2.14 21.54 0.42
CA ASN A 77 -2.80 20.93 -0.74
C ASN A 77 -3.10 21.91 -1.89
N LYS A 78 -2.69 23.18 -1.78
CA LYS A 78 -3.03 24.22 -2.77
C LYS A 78 -2.54 23.84 -4.17
N ALA A 79 -1.27 23.43 -4.27
CA ALA A 79 -0.66 23.06 -5.54
C ALA A 79 -1.34 21.81 -6.16
N TYR A 80 -1.62 20.79 -5.34
CA TYR A 80 -2.33 19.59 -5.80
C TYR A 80 -3.73 19.92 -6.31
N ARG A 81 -4.50 20.72 -5.58
CA ARG A 81 -5.85 21.13 -6.00
C ARG A 81 -5.85 21.94 -7.29
N ALA A 82 -4.88 22.85 -7.45
CA ALA A 82 -4.72 23.63 -8.69
C ALA A 82 -4.38 22.70 -9.88
N MET A 83 -3.43 21.80 -9.69
CA MET A 83 -3.06 20.77 -10.68
C MET A 83 -4.26 19.92 -11.06
N LEU A 84 -4.95 19.32 -10.07
CA LEU A 84 -6.09 18.44 -10.31
C LEU A 84 -7.23 19.15 -11.05
N LYS A 85 -7.50 20.40 -10.71
CA LYS A 85 -8.50 21.23 -11.42
C LYS A 85 -8.14 21.40 -12.90
N LYS A 86 -6.87 21.68 -13.21
CA LYS A 86 -6.41 21.83 -14.60
C LYS A 86 -6.47 20.50 -15.35
N ILE A 87 -6.05 19.41 -14.74
CA ILE A 87 -6.13 18.06 -15.35
C ILE A 87 -7.58 17.67 -15.65
N LYS A 88 -8.52 17.97 -14.73
CA LYS A 88 -9.96 17.70 -14.95
C LYS A 88 -10.52 18.44 -16.15
N ALA A 89 -10.08 19.64 -16.41
CA ALA A 89 -10.53 20.47 -17.52
C ALA A 89 -9.84 20.11 -18.84
N GLY A 90 -8.68 19.43 -18.80
CA GLY A 90 -7.88 19.09 -19.96
C GLY A 90 -8.33 17.83 -20.70
N SER A 91 -7.78 17.63 -21.89
CA SER A 91 -8.02 16.49 -22.78
C SER A 91 -6.68 15.90 -23.26
N PRO A 92 -5.93 15.18 -22.41
CA PRO A 92 -4.57 14.70 -22.73
C PRO A 92 -4.52 13.72 -23.91
N ALA A 93 -5.65 13.09 -24.26
CA ALA A 93 -5.74 12.21 -25.43
C ALA A 93 -5.64 12.95 -26.77
N THR A 94 -6.01 14.24 -26.80
CA THR A 94 -6.13 15.04 -28.04
C THR A 94 -5.35 16.34 -28.00
N ASN A 95 -4.92 16.79 -26.83
CA ASN A 95 -4.15 18.00 -26.62
C ASN A 95 -2.79 17.67 -26.00
N PRO A 96 -1.67 17.79 -26.76
CA PRO A 96 -0.31 17.52 -26.24
C PRO A 96 0.09 18.39 -25.06
N ASP A 97 -0.38 19.63 -24.97
CA ASP A 97 -0.04 20.52 -23.86
C ASP A 97 -0.71 20.07 -22.55
N ASP A 98 -1.92 19.53 -22.63
CA ASP A 98 -2.60 18.95 -21.46
C ASP A 98 -1.90 17.67 -21.00
N LEU A 99 -1.44 16.85 -21.92
CA LEU A 99 -0.63 15.68 -21.60
C LEU A 99 0.70 16.10 -20.95
N GLN A 100 1.42 17.03 -21.59
CA GLN A 100 2.70 17.51 -21.07
C GLN A 100 2.55 18.10 -19.67
N TYR A 101 1.46 18.82 -19.41
CA TYR A 101 1.16 19.33 -18.08
C TYR A 101 1.05 18.22 -17.02
N ILE A 102 0.43 17.09 -17.35
CA ILE A 102 0.41 15.93 -16.43
C ILE A 102 1.82 15.42 -16.21
N LEU A 103 2.61 15.24 -17.27
CA LEU A 103 3.96 14.70 -17.22
C LEU A 103 4.93 15.58 -16.43
N ASP A 104 4.72 16.90 -16.43
CA ASP A 104 5.52 17.86 -15.66
C ASP A 104 5.20 17.84 -14.16
N ASN A 105 3.99 17.43 -13.77
CA ASN A 105 3.52 17.51 -12.40
C ASN A 105 3.37 16.16 -11.70
N VAL A 106 3.29 15.05 -12.44
CA VAL A 106 3.03 13.71 -11.91
C VAL A 106 4.16 12.77 -12.35
N ASP A 107 4.71 12.03 -11.41
CA ASP A 107 5.57 10.88 -11.70
C ASP A 107 4.70 9.72 -12.19
N VAL A 108 4.56 9.63 -13.52
CA VAL A 108 3.65 8.67 -14.16
C VAL A 108 4.14 7.23 -13.97
N ASP A 109 5.44 7.00 -13.91
CA ASP A 109 5.99 5.67 -13.68
C ASP A 109 5.68 5.19 -12.27
N ASN A 110 5.86 6.04 -11.27
CA ASN A 110 5.48 5.78 -9.90
C ASN A 110 3.96 5.55 -9.78
N LEU A 111 3.12 6.43 -10.35
CA LEU A 111 1.67 6.27 -10.31
C LEU A 111 1.21 4.96 -10.95
N PHE A 112 1.76 4.59 -12.09
CA PHE A 112 1.38 3.37 -12.80
C PHE A 112 1.81 2.12 -12.06
N GLU A 113 3.00 2.12 -11.46
CA GLU A 113 3.46 1.02 -10.62
C GLU A 113 2.61 0.90 -9.36
N TYR A 114 2.34 2.01 -8.66
CA TYR A 114 1.43 2.05 -7.52
C TYR A 114 0.06 1.47 -7.86
N MET A 115 -0.57 1.92 -8.95
CA MET A 115 -1.89 1.44 -9.37
C MET A 115 -1.87 -0.03 -9.80
N ALA A 116 -0.80 -0.49 -10.44
CA ALA A 116 -0.66 -1.91 -10.83
C ALA A 116 -0.55 -2.81 -9.60
N LEU A 117 0.21 -2.39 -8.59
CA LEU A 117 0.35 -3.11 -7.31
C LEU A 117 -0.98 -3.14 -6.55
N GLU A 118 -1.68 -2.01 -6.43
CA GLU A 118 -3.00 -1.92 -5.78
C GLU A 118 -4.03 -2.83 -6.46
N MET A 119 -4.08 -2.82 -7.80
CA MET A 119 -4.96 -3.70 -8.57
C MET A 119 -4.59 -5.16 -8.39
N PHE A 120 -3.29 -5.48 -8.34
CA PHE A 120 -2.81 -6.83 -8.15
C PHE A 120 -3.22 -7.37 -6.78
N VAL A 121 -2.97 -6.64 -5.70
CA VAL A 121 -3.37 -7.10 -4.36
C VAL A 121 -4.88 -6.99 -4.13
N GLY A 122 -5.59 -6.19 -4.94
CA GLY A 122 -7.03 -5.95 -4.81
C GLY A 122 -7.38 -5.32 -3.47
N ASN A 123 -6.63 -4.31 -3.07
CA ASN A 123 -6.88 -3.57 -1.83
C ASN A 123 -8.25 -2.90 -1.89
N SER A 124 -9.13 -3.25 -0.96
CA SER A 124 -10.48 -2.67 -0.87
C SER A 124 -10.54 -1.39 -0.03
N ASP A 125 -9.52 -1.16 0.81
CA ASP A 125 -9.42 0.03 1.66
C ASP A 125 -8.42 1.05 1.11
N ILE A 126 -8.57 1.39 -0.16
CA ILE A 126 -7.68 2.33 -0.85
C ILE A 126 -7.83 3.79 -0.36
N GLY A 127 -8.73 4.05 0.57
CA GLY A 127 -8.89 5.37 1.18
C GLY A 127 -7.69 5.87 1.96
N ASN A 128 -6.84 4.97 2.39
CA ASN A 128 -5.59 5.27 3.07
C ASN A 128 -4.44 5.68 2.13
N ILE A 129 -4.76 5.99 0.86
CA ILE A 129 -3.78 6.46 -0.13
C ILE A 129 -3.00 7.68 0.37
N ARG A 130 -1.68 7.64 0.22
CA ARG A 130 -0.77 8.74 0.49
C ARG A 130 0.06 9.10 -0.74
N TYR A 131 0.34 10.39 -0.87
CA TYR A 131 1.18 10.92 -1.94
C TYR A 131 1.85 12.21 -1.49
N TYR A 132 2.98 12.54 -2.11
CA TYR A 132 3.80 13.67 -1.72
C TYR A 132 4.43 14.35 -2.93
N ARG A 133 4.92 15.57 -2.70
CA ARG A 133 5.75 16.32 -3.63
C ARG A 133 6.74 17.17 -2.86
N LEU A 134 8.00 17.19 -3.29
CA LEU A 134 9.03 18.06 -2.76
C LEU A 134 8.84 19.50 -3.27
N HIS A 135 9.28 20.51 -2.50
CA HIS A 135 9.27 21.92 -2.90
C HIS A 135 10.51 22.29 -3.75
N GLN A 136 10.97 21.36 -4.58
CA GLN A 136 12.08 21.57 -5.50
C GLN A 136 11.57 21.78 -6.93
N GLU A 137 12.31 22.56 -7.71
CA GLU A 137 11.98 22.76 -9.12
C GLU A 137 11.98 21.42 -9.88
N GLY A 138 10.99 21.21 -10.73
CA GLY A 138 10.79 19.95 -11.46
C GLY A 138 10.28 18.77 -10.64
N SER A 139 10.04 18.96 -9.34
CA SER A 139 9.49 17.89 -8.50
C SER A 139 8.05 17.54 -8.87
N LYS A 140 7.74 16.25 -8.86
CA LYS A 140 6.45 15.67 -9.27
C LYS A 140 5.75 14.99 -8.11
N TRP A 141 4.44 14.89 -8.19
CA TRP A 141 3.66 14.09 -7.24
C TRP A 141 3.98 12.62 -7.42
N LYS A 142 4.26 11.94 -6.28
CA LYS A 142 4.56 10.50 -6.17
C LYS A 142 3.65 9.86 -5.14
N TRP A 143 3.23 8.61 -5.38
CA TRP A 143 2.41 7.80 -4.49
C TRP A 143 3.26 6.91 -3.61
N ILE A 144 2.78 6.67 -2.40
CA ILE A 144 3.42 5.85 -1.38
C ILE A 144 2.57 4.60 -1.16
N TRP A 145 3.21 3.44 -1.11
CA TRP A 145 2.54 2.22 -0.68
C TRP A 145 2.32 2.26 0.84
N TYR A 146 1.07 2.35 1.24
CA TYR A 146 0.70 2.56 2.63
C TYR A 146 -0.61 1.84 2.95
N ASP A 147 -0.61 1.11 4.12
CA ASP A 147 -1.80 0.52 4.74
C ASP A 147 -2.64 -0.37 3.81
N ALA A 148 -1.97 -1.30 3.10
CA ALA A 148 -2.61 -2.20 2.15
C ALA A 148 -3.07 -3.53 2.79
N ASP A 149 -3.36 -3.56 4.10
CA ASP A 149 -3.68 -4.79 4.85
C ASP A 149 -5.03 -5.42 4.46
N TYR A 150 -5.86 -4.71 3.69
CA TYR A 150 -7.05 -5.24 3.01
C TYR A 150 -6.76 -5.80 1.61
N GLY A 151 -5.53 -5.70 1.12
CA GLY A 151 -5.06 -6.40 -0.07
C GLY A 151 -4.82 -7.87 0.20
N LEU A 152 -5.07 -8.75 -0.77
CA LEU A 152 -4.97 -10.22 -0.63
C LEU A 152 -5.86 -10.81 0.48
N TYR A 153 -6.74 -10.02 1.06
CA TYR A 153 -7.62 -10.43 2.16
C TYR A 153 -8.63 -11.49 1.72
N SER A 154 -9.12 -11.40 0.50
CA SER A 154 -10.10 -12.35 -0.05
C SER A 154 -9.98 -12.45 -1.57
N SER A 155 -10.12 -13.65 -2.12
CA SER A 155 -10.23 -13.89 -3.56
C SER A 155 -11.46 -13.21 -4.22
N LYS A 156 -12.44 -12.78 -3.44
CA LYS A 156 -13.70 -12.18 -3.94
C LYS A 156 -13.60 -10.67 -4.19
N PHE A 157 -12.59 -9.96 -3.65
CA PHE A 157 -12.49 -8.50 -3.74
C PHE A 157 -11.65 -7.97 -4.89
N ASN A 158 -11.35 -8.79 -5.90
CA ASN A 158 -10.33 -8.51 -6.88
C ASN A 158 -10.86 -8.16 -8.25
N SER A 159 -11.74 -7.19 -8.31
CA SER A 159 -12.07 -6.62 -9.62
C SER A 159 -11.16 -5.42 -9.91
N PRO A 160 -10.18 -5.53 -10.83
CA PRO A 160 -9.42 -4.37 -11.32
C PRO A 160 -10.34 -3.24 -11.79
N TRP A 161 -11.56 -3.57 -12.20
CA TRP A 161 -12.59 -2.63 -12.66
C TRP A 161 -13.04 -1.62 -11.59
N SER A 162 -12.90 -1.94 -10.30
CA SER A 162 -13.22 -0.98 -9.22
C SER A 162 -12.29 0.21 -9.23
N TYR A 163 -11.05 0.04 -9.72
CA TYR A 163 -10.06 1.09 -9.85
C TYR A 163 -10.24 1.94 -11.12
N MET A 164 -11.05 1.49 -12.07
CA MET A 164 -11.33 2.17 -13.34
C MET A 164 -12.51 3.16 -13.25
N LYS A 165 -12.88 3.59 -12.05
CA LYS A 165 -13.96 4.56 -11.83
C LYS A 165 -13.40 5.91 -11.43
N VAL A 166 -13.95 6.99 -11.97
CA VAL A 166 -13.56 8.38 -11.64
C VAL A 166 -13.84 8.72 -10.18
N LYS A 167 -14.91 8.17 -9.63
CA LYS A 167 -15.24 8.28 -8.19
C LYS A 167 -15.55 6.88 -7.69
N GLY A 168 -14.82 6.42 -6.71
CA GLY A 168 -15.17 5.17 -6.09
C GLY A 168 -14.13 4.09 -6.20
N MET A 169 -12.89 4.47 -6.31
CA MET A 169 -11.81 3.59 -5.96
C MET A 169 -11.95 3.26 -4.47
N GLY A 170 -12.28 2.01 -4.17
CA GLY A 170 -12.61 1.57 -2.83
C GLY A 170 -13.94 2.15 -2.28
N GLU A 171 -14.26 1.82 -1.05
CA GLU A 171 -15.46 2.30 -0.35
C GLU A 171 -15.43 3.82 -0.11
N GLN A 172 -14.26 4.41 -0.01
CA GLN A 172 -14.04 5.81 0.33
C GLN A 172 -14.10 6.77 -0.87
N LYS A 173 -14.39 6.27 -2.06
CA LYS A 173 -14.61 7.08 -3.27
C LYS A 173 -13.46 8.03 -3.61
N ILE A 174 -12.23 7.51 -3.61
CA ILE A 174 -11.03 8.29 -3.97
C ILE A 174 -11.13 8.78 -5.41
N ASP A 175 -10.73 10.02 -5.64
CA ASP A 175 -10.67 10.66 -6.95
C ASP A 175 -9.51 10.07 -7.78
N ASN A 176 -9.84 9.32 -8.81
CA ASN A 176 -8.90 8.65 -9.69
C ASN A 176 -8.70 9.37 -11.04
N THR A 177 -9.05 10.65 -11.11
CA THR A 177 -9.03 11.41 -12.36
C THR A 177 -7.69 11.41 -13.06
N ILE A 178 -6.58 11.61 -12.33
CA ILE A 178 -5.23 11.69 -12.93
C ILE A 178 -4.91 10.40 -13.69
N PHE A 179 -5.09 9.26 -13.04
CA PHE A 179 -4.85 7.95 -13.64
C PHE A 179 -5.75 7.72 -14.88
N LEU A 180 -7.04 7.98 -14.76
CA LEU A 180 -7.97 7.75 -15.87
C LEU A 180 -7.73 8.68 -17.05
N LYS A 181 -7.36 9.93 -16.81
CA LYS A 181 -6.97 10.88 -17.86
C LYS A 181 -5.72 10.42 -18.64
N LEU A 182 -4.76 9.84 -17.97
CA LEU A 182 -3.60 9.23 -18.65
C LEU A 182 -4.02 8.04 -19.51
N LEU A 183 -4.97 7.21 -19.06
CA LEU A 183 -5.46 6.06 -19.84
C LEU A 183 -6.34 6.44 -21.05
N GLU A 184 -6.81 7.69 -21.15
CA GLU A 184 -7.43 8.20 -22.37
C GLU A 184 -6.42 8.27 -23.54
N HIS A 185 -5.11 8.43 -23.24
CA HIS A 185 -4.05 8.46 -24.26
C HIS A 185 -3.57 7.04 -24.59
N PRO A 186 -3.57 6.60 -25.87
CA PRO A 186 -3.27 5.22 -26.24
C PRO A 186 -1.91 4.71 -25.77
N ASP A 187 -0.85 5.55 -25.84
CA ASP A 187 0.48 5.14 -25.44
C ASP A 187 0.60 4.97 -23.92
N TYR A 188 -0.02 5.84 -23.13
CA TYR A 188 -0.02 5.72 -21.68
C TYR A 188 -0.90 4.57 -21.19
N LYS A 189 -2.01 4.30 -21.88
CA LYS A 189 -2.79 3.08 -21.64
C LYS A 189 -1.95 1.83 -21.89
N ARG A 190 -1.20 1.76 -23.00
CA ARG A 190 -0.31 0.66 -23.30
C ARG A 190 0.79 0.52 -22.22
N LYS A 191 1.47 1.64 -21.86
CA LYS A 191 2.49 1.66 -20.81
C LYS A 191 1.96 1.14 -19.47
N PHE A 192 0.75 1.50 -19.09
CA PHE A 192 0.12 0.98 -17.88
C PHE A 192 -0.16 -0.52 -17.98
N LEU A 193 -0.70 -1.01 -19.10
CA LEU A 193 -0.97 -2.44 -19.29
C LEU A 193 0.31 -3.27 -19.30
N GLU A 194 1.41 -2.75 -19.83
CA GLU A 194 2.73 -3.37 -19.76
C GLU A 194 3.22 -3.48 -18.30
N LYS A 195 3.10 -2.41 -17.52
CA LYS A 195 3.43 -2.39 -16.09
C LYS A 195 2.57 -3.38 -15.29
N LEU A 196 1.27 -3.40 -15.55
CA LEU A 196 0.35 -4.35 -14.91
C LEU A 196 0.71 -5.80 -15.26
N ALA A 197 1.00 -6.07 -16.53
CA ALA A 197 1.43 -7.40 -16.98
C ALA A 197 2.76 -7.82 -16.33
N ASP A 198 3.69 -6.88 -16.12
CA ASP A 198 4.96 -7.13 -15.45
C ASP A 198 4.75 -7.52 -13.98
N VAL A 199 3.90 -6.81 -13.26
CA VAL A 199 3.51 -7.16 -11.88
C VAL A 199 2.91 -8.58 -11.83
N TYR A 200 1.98 -8.92 -12.73
CA TYR A 200 1.37 -10.26 -12.76
C TYR A 200 2.34 -11.37 -13.15
N LYS A 201 3.35 -11.08 -13.99
CA LYS A 201 4.40 -12.06 -14.35
C LYS A 201 5.37 -12.29 -13.21
N THR A 202 5.65 -11.26 -12.42
CA THR A 202 6.61 -11.34 -11.30
C THR A 202 5.99 -12.00 -10.09
N PHE A 203 4.78 -11.62 -9.72
CA PHE A 203 4.10 -12.18 -8.55
C PHE A 203 3.40 -13.52 -8.87
N THR A 204 4.19 -14.52 -9.28
CA THR A 204 3.67 -15.87 -9.45
C THR A 204 3.27 -16.49 -8.11
N THR A 205 2.41 -17.51 -8.15
CA THR A 205 2.03 -18.26 -6.93
C THR A 205 3.23 -18.79 -6.19
N GLU A 206 4.22 -19.34 -6.92
CA GLU A 206 5.47 -19.89 -6.36
C GLU A 206 6.26 -18.79 -5.64
N TYR A 207 6.47 -17.65 -6.30
CA TYR A 207 7.22 -16.54 -5.74
C TYR A 207 6.53 -15.99 -4.48
N MET A 208 5.23 -15.73 -4.54
CA MET A 208 4.47 -15.23 -3.40
C MET A 208 4.45 -16.26 -2.25
N THR A 209 4.34 -17.54 -2.56
CA THR A 209 4.39 -18.60 -1.55
C THR A 209 5.75 -18.65 -0.85
N GLN A 210 6.84 -18.55 -1.59
CA GLN A 210 8.20 -18.52 -1.02
C GLN A 210 8.39 -17.32 -0.06
N VAL A 211 7.93 -16.14 -0.43
CA VAL A 211 7.98 -14.95 0.45
C VAL A 211 7.13 -15.16 1.69
N LEU A 212 5.92 -15.72 1.54
CA LEU A 212 5.03 -16.01 2.65
C LEU A 212 5.62 -17.04 3.61
N ASP A 213 6.25 -18.11 3.09
CA ASP A 213 6.95 -19.12 3.88
C ASP A 213 8.02 -18.48 4.79
N GLY A 214 8.80 -17.55 4.23
CA GLY A 214 9.79 -16.79 4.99
C GLY A 214 9.17 -15.98 6.12
N VAL A 215 8.10 -15.24 5.85
CA VAL A 215 7.39 -14.44 6.85
C VAL A 215 6.76 -15.33 7.93
N VAL A 216 6.14 -16.43 7.56
CA VAL A 216 5.54 -17.37 8.51
C VAL A 216 6.61 -18.01 9.39
N ALA A 217 7.74 -18.42 8.81
CA ALA A 217 8.86 -19.00 9.57
C ALA A 217 9.44 -18.03 10.62
N GLU A 218 9.48 -16.73 10.31
CA GLU A 218 9.94 -15.70 11.25
C GLU A 218 8.99 -15.51 12.45
N ILE A 219 7.66 -15.59 12.25
CA ILE A 219 6.70 -15.22 13.29
C ILE A 219 6.07 -16.42 14.01
N GLN A 220 5.93 -17.56 13.34
CA GLN A 220 5.25 -18.74 13.88
C GLN A 220 5.79 -19.21 15.24
N PRO A 221 7.14 -19.27 15.45
CA PRO A 221 7.68 -19.70 16.75
C PRO A 221 7.20 -18.88 17.93
N GLU A 222 6.85 -17.59 17.69
CA GLU A 222 6.45 -16.64 18.73
C GLU A 222 4.93 -16.62 18.96
N MET A 223 4.15 -17.13 18.02
CA MET A 223 2.69 -16.97 18.07
C MET A 223 2.03 -17.66 19.26
N LYS A 224 2.57 -18.78 19.73
CA LYS A 224 2.02 -19.46 20.91
C LYS A 224 2.18 -18.60 22.17
N ASN A 225 3.40 -18.08 22.40
CA ASN A 225 3.70 -17.17 23.51
C ASN A 225 2.86 -15.88 23.44
N HIS A 226 2.67 -15.36 22.21
CA HIS A 226 1.82 -14.18 21.98
C HIS A 226 0.38 -14.43 22.43
N TRP A 227 -0.20 -15.57 22.08
CA TRP A 227 -1.57 -15.92 22.47
C TRP A 227 -1.69 -16.30 23.95
N GLU A 228 -0.66 -16.87 24.57
CA GLU A 228 -0.59 -17.05 26.03
C GLU A 228 -0.71 -15.73 26.78
N ARG A 229 -0.10 -14.66 26.22
CA ARG A 229 -0.14 -13.31 26.82
C ARG A 229 -1.47 -12.59 26.58
N TRP A 230 -2.06 -12.73 25.39
CA TRP A 230 -3.17 -11.89 24.95
C TRP A 230 -4.48 -12.65 24.69
N GLY A 231 -4.46 -13.97 24.67
CA GLY A 231 -5.63 -14.79 24.34
C GLY A 231 -6.84 -14.58 25.22
N GLU A 232 -6.62 -14.34 26.50
CA GLU A 232 -7.70 -14.09 27.46
C GLU A 232 -8.31 -12.68 27.36
N LEU A 233 -7.58 -11.71 26.80
CA LEU A 233 -8.05 -10.33 26.66
C LEU A 233 -8.95 -10.11 25.44
N ASN A 234 -9.05 -11.08 24.55
CA ASN A 234 -9.86 -10.98 23.34
C ASN A 234 -11.38 -11.09 23.59
N ASP A 235 -11.80 -11.25 24.85
CA ASP A 235 -13.23 -11.48 25.20
C ASP A 235 -14.15 -10.28 24.90
N LYS A 236 -13.61 -9.09 24.58
CA LYS A 236 -14.45 -7.89 24.39
C LYS A 236 -14.04 -6.94 23.25
N ALA A 237 -12.91 -7.12 22.61
CA ALA A 237 -12.38 -6.06 21.74
C ALA A 237 -12.21 -6.45 20.27
N VAL A 238 -12.19 -7.73 19.91
CA VAL A 238 -11.95 -8.18 18.53
C VAL A 238 -12.97 -9.25 18.19
N THR A 239 -13.92 -8.91 17.36
CA THR A 239 -14.89 -9.76 16.66
C THR A 239 -15.14 -11.15 17.27
N SER A 240 -16.38 -11.55 17.37
CA SER A 240 -16.89 -12.85 17.78
C SER A 240 -16.26 -14.11 17.11
N GLU A 241 -15.22 -13.91 16.32
CA GLU A 241 -14.55 -14.95 15.54
C GLU A 241 -13.26 -15.51 16.17
N VAL A 242 -12.66 -14.81 17.15
CA VAL A 242 -11.42 -15.29 17.78
C VAL A 242 -11.78 -16.11 19.02
N PRO A 243 -11.38 -17.40 19.05
CA PRO A 243 -11.63 -18.24 20.22
C PRO A 243 -11.00 -17.67 21.50
N THR A 244 -11.67 -17.88 22.64
CA THR A 244 -11.26 -17.37 23.95
C THR A 244 -10.18 -18.23 24.63
N THR A 245 -9.82 -19.36 24.05
CA THR A 245 -8.76 -20.24 24.54
C THR A 245 -7.45 -20.04 23.78
N ILE A 246 -6.30 -20.22 24.43
CA ILE A 246 -4.97 -20.07 23.81
C ILE A 246 -4.82 -20.99 22.60
N ASP A 247 -5.14 -22.27 22.73
CA ASP A 247 -5.06 -23.24 21.64
C ASP A 247 -6.04 -22.91 20.51
N GLY A 248 -7.25 -22.45 20.85
CA GLY A 248 -8.23 -21.97 19.88
C GLY A 248 -7.74 -20.74 19.12
N ALA A 249 -7.13 -19.78 19.81
CA ALA A 249 -6.59 -18.58 19.19
C ALA A 249 -5.39 -18.91 18.27
N TYR A 250 -4.51 -19.83 18.66
CA TYR A 250 -3.42 -20.32 17.81
C TYR A 250 -3.96 -21.03 16.56
N THR A 251 -4.91 -21.95 16.72
CA THR A 251 -5.59 -22.64 15.61
C THR A 251 -6.28 -21.66 14.66
N TYR A 252 -6.92 -20.62 15.20
CA TYR A 252 -7.50 -19.56 14.39
C TYR A 252 -6.44 -18.83 13.57
N TRP A 253 -5.29 -18.47 14.19
CA TRP A 253 -4.18 -17.86 13.46
C TRP A 253 -3.67 -18.76 12.32
N GLU A 254 -3.45 -20.05 12.58
CA GLU A 254 -3.04 -21.00 11.54
C GLU A 254 -4.07 -21.08 10.40
N SER A 255 -5.37 -21.06 10.72
CA SER A 255 -6.42 -21.05 9.70
C SER A 255 -6.36 -19.79 8.80
N ARG A 256 -5.99 -18.65 9.37
CA ARG A 256 -5.81 -17.39 8.61
C ARG A 256 -4.56 -17.45 7.72
N VAL A 257 -3.48 -18.05 8.17
CA VAL A 257 -2.29 -18.32 7.36
C VAL A 257 -2.65 -19.23 6.19
N ASN A 258 -3.32 -20.37 6.47
CA ASN A 258 -3.76 -21.32 5.44
C ASN A 258 -4.72 -20.68 4.44
N ARG A 259 -5.61 -19.79 4.88
CA ARG A 259 -6.48 -19.03 4.00
C ARG A 259 -5.69 -18.12 3.06
N LEU A 260 -4.61 -17.50 3.53
CA LEU A 260 -3.74 -16.69 2.68
C LEU A 260 -3.07 -17.54 1.61
N TYR A 261 -2.48 -18.69 1.97
CA TYR A 261 -1.94 -19.64 0.98
C TYR A 261 -2.99 -20.06 -0.06
N HIS A 262 -4.21 -20.33 0.38
CA HIS A 262 -5.30 -20.63 -0.56
C HIS A 262 -5.59 -19.43 -1.48
N THR A 263 -5.65 -18.23 -0.95
CA THR A 263 -5.88 -17.00 -1.74
C THR A 263 -4.81 -16.82 -2.82
N LEU A 264 -3.53 -17.09 -2.51
CA LEU A 264 -2.44 -17.00 -3.48
C LEU A 264 -2.57 -18.03 -4.61
N LYS A 265 -3.12 -19.20 -4.34
CA LYS A 265 -3.30 -20.28 -5.34
C LYS A 265 -4.46 -20.06 -6.30
N VAL A 266 -5.46 -19.28 -5.91
CA VAL A 266 -6.68 -19.06 -6.73
C VAL A 266 -6.65 -17.72 -7.46
N ARG A 267 -5.57 -16.97 -7.37
CA ARG A 267 -5.29 -15.75 -8.12
C ARG A 267 -4.44 -16.02 -9.35
#